data_8e5de7efaa150b1da71aad3fdd7d21ca
#
_entry.id   8e5de7efaa150b1da71aad3fdd7d21ca
#
_cell.length_a   1.000
_cell.length_b   1.000
_cell.length_c   1.000
_cell.angle_alpha   90.00
_cell.angle_beta   90.00
_cell.angle_gamma   90.00
#
_symmetry.space_group_name_H-M   'P 1'
#
loop_
_entity.id
_entity.type
_entity.pdbx_description
1 polymer ?
#
loop_
_entity_poly.entity_id
_entity_poly.type
_entity_poly.pdbx_seq_one_letter_code
_entity_poly.pdbx_strand_id
1 'polypeptide(L)'
;MRKLSLFTIVLLFVSQFLLAQKDYKVVFDLTSGDTLSQQTVIRWVNEIIKTEPTAQVEVVMFGKGLPLVVKDKSALANDVTSLATNKNVAFKVCAIALANQKIDKSQLLTGVQIVPDGIYEIVSKQREGWGYIKVAH
;
A
#
# COMPACT_ATOMS: atom_id res chain seq x y z
N MET A 1 -33.86 -28.82 29.07
CA MET A 1 -33.49 -28.81 27.63
C MET A 1 -33.67 -27.48 26.93
N ARG A 2 -34.74 -26.73 27.15
CA ARG A 2 -34.91 -25.39 26.49
C ARG A 2 -33.87 -24.32 26.88
N LYS A 3 -33.29 -24.36 28.09
CA LYS A 3 -32.28 -23.41 28.56
C LYS A 3 -30.88 -23.65 27.95
N LEU A 4 -30.54 -24.90 27.64
CA LEU A 4 -29.26 -25.25 26.98
C LEU A 4 -29.23 -24.75 25.53
N SER A 5 -30.36 -24.81 24.82
CA SER A 5 -30.51 -24.38 23.42
C SER A 5 -30.28 -22.86 23.24
N LEU A 6 -30.76 -22.05 24.19
CA LEU A 6 -30.54 -20.60 24.16
C LEU A 6 -29.06 -20.22 24.37
N PHE A 7 -28.38 -20.90 25.28
CA PHE A 7 -26.97 -20.67 25.56
C PHE A 7 -26.06 -21.02 24.37
N THR A 8 -26.38 -22.09 23.66
CA THR A 8 -25.67 -22.53 22.47
C THR A 8 -25.82 -21.55 21.31
N ILE A 9 -27.03 -20.97 21.14
CA ILE A 9 -27.30 -19.97 20.10
C ILE A 9 -26.57 -18.66 20.38
N VAL A 10 -26.53 -18.22 21.64
CA VAL A 10 -25.76 -17.00 22.03
C VAL A 10 -24.26 -17.19 21.82
N LEU A 11 -23.72 -18.37 22.13
CA LEU A 11 -22.30 -18.67 21.88
C LEU A 11 -21.94 -18.66 20.39
N LEU A 12 -22.82 -19.15 19.52
CA LEU A 12 -22.66 -19.13 18.06
C LEU A 12 -22.72 -17.70 17.50
N PHE A 13 -23.54 -16.82 18.06
CA PHE A 13 -23.60 -15.42 17.64
C PHE A 13 -22.37 -14.62 18.08
N VAL A 14 -21.83 -14.86 19.26
CA VAL A 14 -20.62 -14.19 19.75
C VAL A 14 -19.37 -14.58 18.93
N SER A 15 -19.31 -15.84 18.46
CA SER A 15 -18.20 -16.28 17.60
C SER A 15 -18.16 -15.62 16.23
N GLN A 16 -19.27 -15.14 15.71
CA GLN A 16 -19.34 -14.42 14.42
C GLN A 16 -18.77 -12.99 14.53
N PHE A 17 -18.85 -12.36 15.69
CA PHE A 17 -18.28 -11.02 15.92
C PHE A 17 -16.75 -11.02 16.06
N LEU A 18 -16.15 -12.14 16.48
CA LEU A 18 -14.70 -12.28 16.61
C LEU A 18 -13.97 -12.46 15.27
N LEU A 19 -14.69 -12.81 14.19
CA LEU A 19 -14.12 -12.98 12.83
C LEU A 19 -14.16 -11.71 11.97
N ALA A 20 -14.68 -10.61 12.49
CA ALA A 20 -14.93 -9.39 11.71
C ALA A 20 -13.85 -8.32 11.86
N GLN A 21 -12.70 -8.60 12.48
CA GLN A 21 -11.56 -7.70 12.44
C GLN A 21 -10.88 -7.85 11.08
N LYS A 22 -11.39 -7.10 10.10
CA LYS A 22 -10.86 -7.09 8.74
C LYS A 22 -9.46 -6.45 8.80
N ASP A 23 -8.43 -7.19 8.38
CA ASP A 23 -7.06 -6.66 8.28
C ASP A 23 -7.07 -5.33 7.54
N TYR A 24 -6.41 -4.31 8.10
CA TYR A 24 -6.26 -3.04 7.43
C TYR A 24 -5.29 -3.20 6.25
N LYS A 25 -5.81 -3.06 5.04
CA LYS A 25 -5.03 -3.19 3.79
C LYS A 25 -5.40 -2.05 2.86
N VAL A 26 -4.41 -1.32 2.39
CA VAL A 26 -4.62 -0.20 1.47
C VAL A 26 -3.57 -0.15 0.38
N VAL A 27 -4.01 0.10 -0.84
CA VAL A 27 -3.16 0.40 -1.99
C VAL A 27 -3.34 1.85 -2.39
N PHE A 28 -2.23 2.59 -2.42
CA PHE A 28 -2.14 3.95 -2.93
C PHE A 28 -1.74 3.94 -4.40
N ASP A 29 -2.46 4.71 -5.21
CA ASP A 29 -2.17 4.94 -6.62
C ASP A 29 -1.51 6.31 -6.77
N LEU A 30 -0.19 6.34 -7.02
CA LEU A 30 0.58 7.55 -7.20
C LEU A 30 1.03 7.69 -8.66
N THR A 31 0.33 8.53 -9.41
CA THR A 31 0.68 8.90 -10.79
C THR A 31 1.13 10.33 -10.94
N SER A 32 1.04 11.13 -9.87
CA SER A 32 1.46 12.53 -9.85
C SER A 32 2.97 12.67 -9.61
N GLY A 33 3.62 13.54 -10.38
CA GLY A 33 5.01 13.98 -10.14
C GLY A 33 5.11 15.17 -9.20
N ASP A 34 3.98 15.67 -8.70
CA ASP A 34 3.91 16.81 -7.82
C ASP A 34 4.49 16.47 -6.42
N THR A 35 5.33 17.37 -5.92
CA THR A 35 6.03 17.19 -4.64
C THR A 35 5.06 17.08 -3.48
N LEU A 36 3.95 17.81 -3.49
CA LEU A 36 2.97 17.79 -2.43
C LEU A 36 2.23 16.44 -2.39
N SER A 37 1.89 15.86 -3.55
CA SER A 37 1.32 14.52 -3.66
C SER A 37 2.29 13.46 -3.10
N GLN A 38 3.58 13.57 -3.41
CA GLN A 38 4.62 12.66 -2.91
C GLN A 38 4.78 12.78 -1.38
N GLN A 39 4.85 14.00 -0.85
CA GLN A 39 4.88 14.23 0.60
C GLN A 39 3.62 13.71 1.30
N THR A 40 2.47 13.89 0.68
CA THR A 40 1.18 13.45 1.22
C THR A 40 1.12 11.94 1.36
N VAL A 41 1.51 11.17 0.34
CA VAL A 41 1.48 9.71 0.44
C VAL A 41 2.44 9.19 1.51
N ILE A 42 3.64 9.75 1.61
CA ILE A 42 4.62 9.38 2.65
C ILE A 42 4.05 9.67 4.04
N ARG A 43 3.43 10.83 4.24
CA ARG A 43 2.76 11.18 5.50
C ARG A 43 1.64 10.18 5.84
N TRP A 44 0.78 9.85 4.89
CA TRP A 44 -0.31 8.90 5.11
C TRP A 44 0.19 7.50 5.45
N VAL A 45 1.23 7.00 4.78
CA VAL A 45 1.86 5.72 5.11
C VAL A 45 2.35 5.73 6.56
N ASN A 46 3.06 6.79 6.99
CA ASN A 46 3.54 6.93 8.36
C ASN A 46 2.39 6.97 9.38
N GLU A 47 1.33 7.71 9.11
CA GLU A 47 0.15 7.81 9.98
C GLU A 47 -0.56 6.45 10.14
N ILE A 48 -0.72 5.71 9.04
CA ILE A 48 -1.35 4.39 9.04
C ILE A 48 -0.53 3.40 9.87
N ILE A 49 0.77 3.23 9.60
CA ILE A 49 1.59 2.25 10.32
C ILE A 49 1.78 2.60 11.79
N LYS A 50 1.69 3.89 12.15
CA LYS A 50 1.72 4.34 13.54
C LYS A 50 0.42 4.01 14.27
N THR A 51 -0.72 4.17 13.61
CA THR A 51 -2.05 3.94 14.21
C THR A 51 -2.41 2.46 14.21
N GLU A 52 -2.06 1.75 13.14
CA GLU A 52 -2.34 0.34 12.92
C GLU A 52 -1.05 -0.39 12.50
N PRO A 53 -0.21 -0.85 13.45
CA PRO A 53 1.10 -1.45 13.16
C PRO A 53 1.04 -2.73 12.31
N THR A 54 -0.11 -3.39 12.25
CA THR A 54 -0.35 -4.59 11.44
C THR A 54 -0.88 -4.28 10.04
N ALA A 55 -1.17 -3.01 9.75
CA ALA A 55 -1.67 -2.58 8.45
C ALA A 55 -0.72 -2.99 7.33
N GLN A 56 -1.28 -3.48 6.23
CA GLN A 56 -0.55 -3.71 4.99
C GLN A 56 -0.77 -2.52 4.05
N VAL A 57 0.32 -1.90 3.65
CA VAL A 57 0.30 -0.69 2.84
C VAL A 57 1.14 -0.90 1.58
N GLU A 58 0.58 -0.58 0.44
CA GLU A 58 1.26 -0.63 -0.83
C GLU A 58 1.13 0.70 -1.56
N VAL A 59 2.23 1.24 -2.03
CA VAL A 59 2.26 2.44 -2.89
C VAL A 59 2.69 2.01 -4.27
N VAL A 60 1.78 2.11 -5.24
CA VAL A 60 2.04 1.74 -6.64
C VAL A 60 2.26 3.00 -7.45
N MET A 61 3.43 3.08 -8.11
CA MET A 61 3.85 4.23 -8.89
C MET A 61 3.95 3.90 -10.37
N PHE A 62 3.35 4.76 -11.19
CA PHE A 62 3.48 4.77 -12.64
C PHE A 62 3.28 6.19 -13.18
N GLY A 63 3.37 6.38 -14.49
CA GLY A 63 3.28 7.72 -15.06
C GLY A 63 4.30 8.69 -14.48
N LYS A 64 3.87 9.83 -13.99
CA LYS A 64 4.72 10.87 -13.40
C LYS A 64 5.08 10.61 -11.92
N GLY A 65 4.58 9.54 -11.30
CA GLY A 65 4.85 9.22 -9.90
C GLY A 65 6.24 8.59 -9.64
N LEU A 66 6.94 8.14 -10.66
CA LEU A 66 8.23 7.44 -10.55
C LEU A 66 9.34 8.21 -9.82
N PRO A 67 9.46 9.55 -9.94
CA PRO A 67 10.53 10.31 -9.26
C PRO A 67 10.62 10.06 -7.75
N LEU A 68 9.52 9.71 -7.08
CA LEU A 68 9.53 9.39 -5.65
C LEU A 68 10.54 8.29 -5.30
N VAL A 69 10.76 7.33 -6.19
CA VAL A 69 11.59 6.13 -5.93
C VAL A 69 12.87 6.06 -6.74
N VAL A 70 13.23 7.12 -7.48
CA VAL A 70 14.47 7.20 -8.26
C VAL A 70 15.53 7.97 -7.48
N LYS A 71 16.72 7.37 -7.29
CA LYS A 71 17.82 7.88 -6.43
C LYS A 71 18.12 9.36 -6.62
N ASP A 72 18.32 9.78 -7.87
CA ASP A 72 18.77 11.14 -8.19
C ASP A 72 17.61 12.13 -8.36
N LYS A 73 16.38 11.70 -8.16
CA LYS A 73 15.17 12.51 -8.36
C LYS A 73 14.31 12.66 -7.11
N SER A 74 14.42 11.71 -6.19
CA SER A 74 13.57 11.69 -4.99
C SER A 74 14.07 12.69 -3.95
N ALA A 75 13.23 13.66 -3.60
CA ALA A 75 13.44 14.52 -2.43
C ALA A 75 13.14 13.80 -1.10
N LEU A 76 12.52 12.61 -1.14
CA LEU A 76 12.07 11.83 -0.01
C LEU A 76 12.77 10.46 0.06
N ALA A 77 13.97 10.34 -0.53
CA ALA A 77 14.69 9.08 -0.65
C ALA A 77 14.91 8.37 0.71
N ASN A 78 15.25 9.13 1.74
CA ASN A 78 15.46 8.59 3.09
C ASN A 78 14.16 8.05 3.70
N ASP A 79 13.06 8.77 3.53
CA ASP A 79 11.74 8.34 4.03
C ASP A 79 11.28 7.06 3.34
N VAL A 80 11.37 7.00 2.01
CA VAL A 80 11.04 5.80 1.23
C VAL A 80 11.90 4.61 1.68
N THR A 81 13.22 4.79 1.77
CA THR A 81 14.14 3.70 2.15
C THR A 81 13.87 3.22 3.57
N SER A 82 13.61 4.13 4.50
CA SER A 82 13.26 3.81 5.88
C SER A 82 11.94 3.03 5.95
N LEU A 83 10.88 3.53 5.30
CA LEU A 83 9.58 2.86 5.27
C LEU A 83 9.63 1.49 4.60
N ALA A 84 10.45 1.33 3.55
CA ALA A 84 10.63 0.06 2.85
C ALA A 84 11.29 -1.04 3.70
N THR A 85 11.87 -0.71 4.86
CA THR A 85 12.34 -1.71 5.83
C THR A 85 11.21 -2.38 6.61
N ASN A 86 10.03 -1.76 6.66
CA ASN A 86 8.86 -2.33 7.29
C ASN A 86 8.27 -3.40 6.36
N LYS A 87 8.21 -4.66 6.83
CA LYS A 87 7.68 -5.80 6.07
C LYS A 87 6.23 -5.64 5.58
N ASN A 88 5.48 -4.75 6.20
CA ASN A 88 4.07 -4.47 5.87
C ASN A 88 3.92 -3.28 4.91
N VAL A 89 5.00 -2.62 4.51
CA VAL A 89 5.00 -1.49 3.58
C VAL A 89 5.75 -1.87 2.31
N ALA A 90 5.12 -1.70 1.17
CA ALA A 90 5.73 -1.97 -0.14
C ALA A 90 5.62 -0.74 -1.04
N PHE A 91 6.76 -0.34 -1.62
CA PHE A 91 6.81 0.62 -2.72
C PHE A 91 7.00 -0.17 -4.02
N LYS A 92 6.02 -0.09 -4.92
CA LYS A 92 6.01 -0.86 -6.17
C LYS A 92 5.98 0.06 -7.39
N VAL A 93 6.80 -0.22 -8.36
CA VAL A 93 6.92 0.56 -9.59
C VAL A 93 6.59 -0.29 -10.81
N CYS A 94 5.83 0.29 -11.73
CA CYS A 94 5.41 -0.35 -12.97
C CYS A 94 6.60 -0.50 -13.94
N ALA A 95 6.89 -1.73 -14.37
CA ALA A 95 7.96 -2.01 -15.33
C ALA A 95 7.74 -1.32 -16.67
N ILE A 96 6.48 -1.22 -17.14
CA ILE A 96 6.13 -0.51 -18.37
C ILE A 96 6.46 0.97 -18.25
N ALA A 97 6.18 1.58 -17.09
CA ALA A 97 6.48 2.99 -16.87
C ALA A 97 8.00 3.25 -16.78
N LEU A 98 8.78 2.34 -16.15
CA LEU A 98 10.24 2.40 -16.16
C LEU A 98 10.79 2.37 -17.57
N ALA A 99 10.35 1.43 -18.40
CA ALA A 99 10.78 1.30 -19.80
C ALA A 99 10.44 2.55 -20.61
N ASN A 100 9.24 3.07 -20.50
CA ASN A 100 8.79 4.27 -21.19
C ASN A 100 9.61 5.52 -20.82
N GLN A 101 10.05 5.61 -19.57
CA GLN A 101 10.86 6.74 -19.07
C GLN A 101 12.37 6.46 -19.13
N LYS A 102 12.79 5.31 -19.68
CA LYS A 102 14.20 4.89 -19.80
C LYS A 102 14.92 4.91 -18.44
N ILE A 103 14.24 4.48 -17.39
CA ILE A 103 14.80 4.36 -16.04
C ILE A 103 15.27 2.92 -15.83
N ASP A 104 16.56 2.73 -15.56
CA ASP A 104 17.11 1.41 -15.21
C ASP A 104 16.80 1.06 -13.76
N LYS A 105 16.63 -0.24 -13.49
CA LYS A 105 16.35 -0.75 -12.14
C LYS A 105 17.43 -0.38 -11.12
N SER A 106 18.67 -0.20 -11.54
CA SER A 106 19.78 0.21 -10.67
C SER A 106 19.64 1.64 -10.13
N GLN A 107 18.80 2.46 -10.78
CA GLN A 107 18.48 3.82 -10.37
C GLN A 107 17.40 3.89 -9.29
N LEU A 108 16.74 2.76 -8.98
CA LEU A 108 15.72 2.71 -7.94
C LEU A 108 16.32 2.71 -6.53
N LEU A 109 15.59 3.30 -5.59
CA LEU A 109 15.93 3.25 -4.16
C LEU A 109 15.89 1.81 -3.64
N THR A 110 16.69 1.54 -2.61
CA THR A 110 16.73 0.23 -1.96
C THR A 110 15.36 -0.12 -1.36
N GLY A 111 14.92 -1.36 -1.56
CA GLY A 111 13.63 -1.86 -1.05
C GLY A 111 12.44 -1.62 -2.00
N VAL A 112 12.63 -0.87 -3.08
CA VAL A 112 11.58 -0.69 -4.11
C VAL A 112 11.45 -1.97 -4.94
N GLN A 113 10.22 -2.40 -5.17
CA GLN A 113 9.87 -3.59 -5.94
C GLN A 113 9.35 -3.19 -7.33
N ILE A 114 9.62 -4.05 -8.33
CA ILE A 114 9.12 -3.85 -9.68
C ILE A 114 7.97 -4.83 -9.92
N VAL A 115 6.83 -4.31 -10.38
CA VAL A 115 5.70 -5.12 -10.84
C VAL A 115 5.58 -5.02 -12.36
N PRO A 116 5.13 -6.06 -13.06
CA PRO A 116 5.00 -6.03 -14.52
C PRO A 116 4.10 -4.88 -15.03
N ASP A 117 2.98 -4.66 -14.36
CA ASP A 117 2.00 -3.62 -14.68
C ASP A 117 1.39 -3.05 -13.40
N GLY A 118 1.52 -1.73 -13.20
CA GLY A 118 1.01 -1.06 -12.00
C GLY A 118 -0.52 -1.00 -11.93
N ILE A 119 -1.21 -0.91 -13.07
CA ILE A 119 -2.67 -0.90 -13.10
C ILE A 119 -3.20 -2.29 -12.74
N TYR A 120 -2.60 -3.34 -13.30
CA TYR A 120 -2.96 -4.71 -12.95
C TYR A 120 -2.73 -5.01 -11.46
N GLU A 121 -1.61 -4.53 -10.91
CA GLU A 121 -1.32 -4.66 -9.47
C GLU A 121 -2.43 -4.04 -8.62
N ILE A 122 -2.81 -2.80 -8.91
CA ILE A 122 -3.88 -2.10 -8.18
C ILE A 122 -5.21 -2.87 -8.26
N VAL A 123 -5.61 -3.31 -9.46
CA VAL A 123 -6.85 -4.07 -9.63
C VAL A 123 -6.79 -5.40 -8.89
N SER A 124 -5.65 -6.07 -8.88
CA SER A 124 -5.45 -7.32 -8.15
C SER A 124 -5.61 -7.12 -6.64
N LYS A 125 -5.03 -6.04 -6.09
CA LYS A 125 -5.19 -5.69 -4.67
C LYS A 125 -6.64 -5.39 -4.30
N GLN A 126 -7.35 -4.67 -5.16
CA GLN A 126 -8.79 -4.43 -4.94
C GLN A 126 -9.61 -5.73 -4.95
N ARG A 127 -9.29 -6.69 -5.82
CA ARG A 127 -9.93 -8.02 -5.82
C ARG A 127 -9.64 -8.81 -4.54
N GLU A 128 -8.46 -8.61 -3.94
CA GLU A 128 -8.08 -9.18 -2.65
C GLU A 128 -8.73 -8.46 -1.45
N GLY A 129 -9.57 -7.45 -1.70
CA GLY A 129 -10.30 -6.70 -0.68
C GLY A 129 -9.53 -5.52 -0.06
N TRP A 130 -8.45 -5.07 -0.70
CA TRP A 130 -7.74 -3.87 -0.26
C TRP A 130 -8.54 -2.60 -0.52
N GLY A 131 -8.44 -1.65 0.39
CA GLY A 131 -8.88 -0.28 0.14
C GLY A 131 -8.02 0.37 -0.94
N TYR A 132 -8.61 1.27 -1.73
CA TYR A 132 -7.92 2.00 -2.80
C TYR A 132 -7.97 3.49 -2.53
N ILE A 133 -6.83 4.17 -2.65
CA ILE A 133 -6.74 5.62 -2.54
C ILE A 133 -5.91 6.18 -3.70
N LYS A 134 -6.53 7.03 -4.52
CA LYS A 134 -5.82 7.84 -5.51
C LYS A 134 -5.12 8.99 -4.81
N VAL A 135 -3.80 9.09 -4.99
CA VAL A 135 -3.03 10.24 -4.50
C VAL A 135 -3.06 11.33 -5.56
N ALA A 136 -3.78 12.39 -5.29
CA ALA A 136 -3.94 13.54 -6.19
C ALA A 136 -4.07 14.84 -5.38
N HIS A 137 -3.65 15.92 -6.00
CA HIS A 137 -3.93 17.31 -5.66
C HIS A 137 -4.61 17.98 -6.82
#